data_06062a02eaa31bc69e1fb4209b3a0e1a
#
_entry.id   06062a02eaa31bc69e1fb4209b3a0e1a
#
_cell.length_a   1.000
_cell.length_b   1.000
_cell.length_c   1.000
_cell.angle_alpha   90.00
_cell.angle_beta   90.00
_cell.angle_gamma   90.00
#
_symmetry.space_group_name_H-M   'P 1'
#
loop_
_entity.id
_entity.type
_entity.pdbx_description
1 polymer ?
#
loop_
_entity_poly.entity_id
_entity_poly.type
_entity_poly.pdbx_seq_one_letter_code
_entity_poly.pdbx_strand_id
1 'polypeptide(L)'
;MIIEKVSLEGYRNFREATIRFTDKTLMIGSNDVGKTNLLYGIRLLLDKSLSDRDIEPEATDFFIDSNGNQAESFSIKIYFSNINEDAVLSALKGSVSDESKTVIAITADRNTLDYEISIGCSDDELELIPSRFYLKQLNLRYVKSRRDLQKFIQIEKRKLLKQSKDSLEDEELEHDQVEMVAISAKLNEINEKIAELNYVKDATSVVNEELKKLSYTNENYSVHLDTGAIKVNQFIENLELGASTSGSKLMLGGDGRNNQILLALWKAKSQREFDPDHEVTFYCVEEPEAHLHPHQQRKLADYLIYDLPGQTIITSHSPQITERYKPNSIVRILLTENGSVAANGGCSACISDAWDELGYRMSILPAEAFFSSCVFLVEGPSEKLFYEELAIQLGIDLDFHNISILSVDGIQFKVYSKILDAMEIPWVLRTDNDVSGIKNSVNKRAVGINRCLSLAGLANGPDYTSTTTSKDLVDSGFWKTTSDQINPHGIFLSKIDLEADLALELPNELLTYSGKTDINDAVKYLQSKKAIRMRDFLSQNKNALAGVSGGELAKPLHHAVKLVGQ
;
A
#
# COMPACT_ATOMS: atom_id res chain seq x y z
N MET A 1 -11.22 4.90 -20.68
CA MET A 1 -9.80 4.50 -20.91
C MET A 1 -9.15 4.13 -19.59
N ILE A 2 -8.36 3.03 -19.54
CA ILE A 2 -7.60 2.60 -18.37
C ILE A 2 -6.18 2.16 -18.78
N ILE A 3 -5.22 2.31 -17.88
CA ILE A 3 -3.91 1.65 -17.97
C ILE A 3 -4.15 0.18 -17.62
N GLU A 4 -3.98 -0.71 -18.58
CA GLU A 4 -4.15 -2.16 -18.40
C GLU A 4 -2.90 -2.78 -17.80
N LYS A 5 -1.73 -2.44 -18.35
CA LYS A 5 -0.42 -2.92 -17.88
C LYS A 5 0.68 -1.93 -18.22
N VAL A 6 1.78 -2.06 -17.48
CA VAL A 6 3.05 -1.35 -17.76
C VAL A 6 4.15 -2.38 -17.88
N SER A 7 4.96 -2.28 -18.95
CA SER A 7 6.16 -3.08 -19.14
C SER A 7 7.39 -2.19 -18.95
N LEU A 8 8.35 -2.67 -18.18
CA LEU A 8 9.62 -1.99 -17.93
C LEU A 8 10.75 -2.97 -18.28
N GLU A 9 11.74 -2.50 -19.00
CA GLU A 9 12.93 -3.25 -19.36
C GLU A 9 14.14 -2.35 -19.17
N GLY A 10 15.17 -2.84 -18.47
CA GLY A 10 16.41 -2.12 -18.25
C GLY A 10 16.28 -0.83 -17.41
N TYR A 11 15.17 -0.62 -16.68
CA TYR A 11 14.86 0.63 -16.00
C TYR A 11 15.05 0.54 -14.49
N ARG A 12 15.97 1.33 -13.95
CA ARG A 12 16.31 1.45 -12.50
C ARG A 12 16.49 0.08 -11.85
N ASN A 13 15.54 -0.38 -11.03
CA ASN A 13 15.57 -1.68 -10.38
C ASN A 13 14.77 -2.77 -11.12
N PHE A 14 14.22 -2.47 -12.30
CA PHE A 14 13.50 -3.42 -13.15
C PHE A 14 14.39 -3.87 -14.32
N ARG A 15 14.85 -5.14 -14.29
CA ARG A 15 15.53 -5.73 -15.44
C ARG A 15 14.53 -5.99 -16.55
N GLU A 16 13.44 -6.68 -16.20
CA GLU A 16 12.30 -6.96 -17.05
C GLU A 16 11.08 -7.22 -16.16
N ALA A 17 10.03 -6.43 -16.30
CA ALA A 17 8.81 -6.60 -15.53
C ALA A 17 7.60 -6.13 -16.33
N THR A 18 6.53 -6.89 -16.29
CA THR A 18 5.21 -6.49 -16.79
C THR A 18 4.22 -6.54 -15.65
N ILE A 19 3.57 -5.40 -15.38
CA ILE A 19 2.71 -5.22 -14.22
C ILE A 19 1.31 -4.84 -14.67
N ARG A 20 0.31 -5.67 -14.34
CA ARG A 20 -1.11 -5.44 -14.65
C ARG A 20 -1.78 -4.65 -13.55
N PHE A 21 -2.72 -3.80 -13.95
CA PHE A 21 -3.49 -2.93 -13.08
C PHE A 21 -5.00 -3.16 -13.24
N THR A 22 -5.76 -2.77 -12.23
CA THR A 22 -7.22 -2.63 -12.28
C THR A 22 -7.59 -1.14 -12.17
N ASP A 23 -8.89 -0.83 -12.20
CA ASP A 23 -9.39 0.54 -12.03
C ASP A 23 -8.93 1.16 -10.69
N LYS A 24 -8.91 0.36 -9.62
CA LYS A 24 -8.47 0.79 -8.28
C LYS A 24 -7.38 -0.14 -7.78
N THR A 25 -6.12 0.21 -8.01
CA THR A 25 -4.96 -0.63 -7.69
C THR A 25 -4.23 -0.13 -6.45
N LEU A 26 -3.97 -1.05 -5.52
CA LEU A 26 -3.08 -0.87 -4.38
C LEU A 26 -1.76 -1.60 -4.61
N MET A 27 -0.66 -0.86 -4.64
CA MET A 27 0.68 -1.45 -4.68
C MET A 27 1.29 -1.55 -3.29
N ILE A 28 1.75 -2.74 -2.94
CA ILE A 28 2.43 -3.05 -1.68
C ILE A 28 3.80 -3.67 -1.94
N GLY A 29 4.61 -3.76 -0.92
CA GLY A 29 5.95 -4.34 -0.96
C GLY A 29 6.85 -3.67 0.09
N SER A 30 8.00 -4.26 0.39
CA SER A 30 8.99 -3.68 1.29
C SER A 30 9.53 -2.34 0.77
N ASN A 31 10.32 -1.65 1.58
CA ASN A 31 11.02 -0.45 1.12
C ASN A 31 12.02 -0.82 0.02
N ASP A 32 12.28 0.11 -0.85
CA ASP A 32 13.28 0.02 -1.93
C ASP A 32 13.05 -1.06 -3.01
N VAL A 33 11.90 -1.76 -2.99
CA VAL A 33 11.54 -2.72 -4.06
C VAL A 33 11.13 -2.07 -5.37
N GLY A 34 11.08 -0.73 -5.49
CA GLY A 34 10.82 -0.03 -6.74
C GLY A 34 9.40 0.48 -6.94
N LYS A 35 8.54 0.49 -5.94
CA LYS A 35 7.18 1.06 -6.06
C LYS A 35 7.21 2.49 -6.61
N THR A 36 8.03 3.36 -6.02
CA THR A 36 8.21 4.75 -6.49
C THR A 36 8.82 4.82 -7.88
N ASN A 37 9.76 3.91 -8.23
CA ASN A 37 10.37 3.87 -9.54
C ASN A 37 9.36 3.49 -10.63
N LEU A 38 8.46 2.54 -10.34
CA LEU A 38 7.36 2.20 -11.26
C LEU A 38 6.42 3.41 -11.48
N LEU A 39 6.01 4.09 -10.42
CA LEU A 39 5.19 5.29 -10.55
C LEU A 39 5.92 6.39 -11.32
N TYR A 40 7.22 6.56 -11.10
CA TYR A 40 8.02 7.53 -11.84
C TYR A 40 8.10 7.18 -13.32
N GLY A 41 8.27 5.89 -13.67
CA GLY A 41 8.21 5.45 -15.06
C GLY A 41 6.89 5.80 -15.76
N ILE A 42 5.75 5.62 -15.07
CA ILE A 42 4.43 6.03 -15.60
C ILE A 42 4.37 7.57 -15.76
N ARG A 43 4.96 8.33 -14.82
CA ARG A 43 5.00 9.80 -14.88
C ARG A 43 5.79 10.34 -16.05
N LEU A 44 6.89 9.71 -16.45
CA LEU A 44 7.69 10.15 -17.61
C LEU A 44 6.82 10.31 -18.86
N LEU A 45 5.84 9.42 -19.04
CA LEU A 45 4.94 9.45 -20.18
C LEU A 45 3.66 10.27 -19.94
N LEU A 46 3.08 10.28 -18.75
CA LEU A 46 1.71 10.79 -18.53
C LEU A 46 1.60 12.04 -17.65
N ASP A 47 2.67 12.47 -16.98
CA ASP A 47 2.63 13.62 -16.08
C ASP A 47 2.95 14.93 -16.84
N LYS A 48 1.93 15.75 -17.07
CA LYS A 48 2.09 17.04 -17.74
C LYS A 48 2.83 18.09 -16.90
N SER A 49 3.09 17.84 -15.63
CA SER A 49 3.89 18.73 -14.79
C SER A 49 5.39 18.56 -14.99
N LEU A 50 5.83 17.47 -15.61
CA LEU A 50 7.21 17.23 -15.99
C LEU A 50 7.52 17.93 -17.32
N SER A 51 8.51 18.81 -17.32
CA SER A 51 9.05 19.43 -18.56
C SER A 51 9.87 18.41 -19.36
N ASP A 52 10.21 18.75 -20.59
CA ASP A 52 11.07 17.89 -21.43
C ASP A 52 12.44 17.66 -20.79
N ARG A 53 12.95 18.63 -20.03
CA ARG A 53 14.20 18.48 -19.27
C ARG A 53 14.05 17.47 -18.10
N ASP A 54 12.88 17.39 -17.47
CA ASP A 54 12.64 16.48 -16.34
C ASP A 54 12.50 15.02 -16.78
N ILE A 55 12.32 14.77 -18.06
CA ILE A 55 12.22 13.41 -18.64
C ILE A 55 13.50 12.98 -19.37
N GLU A 56 14.51 13.85 -19.48
CA GLU A 56 15.83 13.47 -19.99
C GLU A 56 16.42 12.34 -19.12
N PRO A 57 16.91 11.26 -19.71
CA PRO A 57 17.46 10.13 -18.97
C PRO A 57 18.74 10.52 -18.21
N GLU A 58 18.86 10.00 -17.00
CA GLU A 58 20.08 10.07 -16.22
C GLU A 58 20.76 8.69 -16.17
N ALA A 59 22.08 8.66 -15.92
CA ALA A 59 22.82 7.39 -15.78
C ALA A 59 22.23 6.45 -14.72
N THR A 60 21.55 7.00 -13.71
CA THR A 60 20.88 6.26 -12.63
C THR A 60 19.55 5.62 -13.04
N ASP A 61 19.04 5.93 -14.23
CA ASP A 61 17.77 5.37 -14.73
C ASP A 61 17.97 3.99 -15.37
N PHE A 62 19.21 3.60 -15.66
CA PHE A 62 19.51 2.30 -16.27
C PHE A 62 19.76 1.23 -15.22
N PHE A 63 19.13 0.07 -15.40
CA PHE A 63 19.24 -1.08 -14.49
C PHE A 63 20.70 -1.51 -14.29
N ILE A 64 21.05 -1.85 -13.05
CA ILE A 64 22.37 -2.41 -12.71
C ILE A 64 22.14 -3.80 -12.09
N ASP A 65 22.79 -4.82 -12.66
CA ASP A 65 22.73 -6.18 -12.14
C ASP A 65 23.61 -6.36 -10.88
N SER A 66 23.51 -7.54 -10.26
CA SER A 66 24.31 -7.90 -9.07
C SER A 66 25.83 -7.94 -9.31
N ASN A 67 26.27 -8.02 -10.58
CA ASN A 67 27.67 -8.01 -10.98
C ASN A 67 28.17 -6.59 -11.29
N GLY A 68 27.32 -5.58 -11.21
CA GLY A 68 27.65 -4.20 -11.54
C GLY A 68 27.54 -3.86 -13.03
N ASN A 69 27.02 -4.75 -13.88
CA ASN A 69 26.80 -4.44 -15.28
C ASN A 69 25.53 -3.61 -15.42
N GLN A 70 25.65 -2.50 -16.12
CA GLN A 70 24.53 -1.59 -16.37
C GLN A 70 23.89 -1.87 -17.73
N ALA A 71 22.56 -1.78 -17.80
CA ALA A 71 21.81 -1.92 -19.04
C ALA A 71 22.25 -0.86 -20.06
N GLU A 72 22.31 -1.22 -21.35
CA GLU A 72 22.68 -0.30 -22.44
C GLU A 72 21.51 0.61 -22.84
N SER A 73 20.30 0.16 -22.62
CA SER A 73 19.08 0.90 -22.90
C SER A 73 18.01 0.58 -21.87
N PHE A 74 16.99 1.43 -21.77
CA PHE A 74 15.76 1.08 -21.09
C PHE A 74 14.53 1.34 -21.98
N SER A 75 13.47 0.60 -21.69
CA SER A 75 12.16 0.80 -22.32
C SER A 75 11.05 0.78 -21.27
N ILE A 76 10.11 1.72 -21.36
CA ILE A 76 8.89 1.76 -20.56
C ILE A 76 7.71 1.84 -21.52
N LYS A 77 6.81 0.87 -21.46
CA LYS A 77 5.61 0.81 -22.32
C LYS A 77 4.36 0.82 -21.43
N ILE A 78 3.43 1.72 -21.71
CA ILE A 78 2.12 1.78 -21.06
C ILE A 78 1.06 1.33 -22.07
N TYR A 79 0.35 0.27 -21.70
CA TYR A 79 -0.72 -0.30 -22.51
C TYR A 79 -2.06 0.16 -21.97
N PHE A 80 -2.86 0.70 -22.86
CA PHE A 80 -4.20 1.21 -22.52
C PHE A 80 -5.28 0.36 -23.17
N SER A 81 -6.41 0.24 -22.48
CA SER A 81 -7.60 -0.42 -23.00
C SER A 81 -8.87 0.39 -22.66
N ASN A 82 -9.99 -0.02 -23.23
CA ASN A 82 -11.30 0.63 -23.06
C ASN A 82 -11.28 2.12 -23.43
N ILE A 83 -10.69 2.46 -24.58
CA ILE A 83 -10.61 3.84 -25.08
C ILE A 83 -11.93 4.15 -25.79
N ASN A 84 -12.80 4.91 -25.12
CA ASN A 84 -14.15 5.24 -25.61
C ASN A 84 -14.39 6.76 -25.63
N GLU A 85 -13.49 7.56 -25.10
CA GLU A 85 -13.60 9.01 -24.99
C GLU A 85 -13.30 9.67 -26.33
N ASP A 86 -14.26 10.42 -26.90
CA ASP A 86 -14.13 11.04 -28.24
C ASP A 86 -12.93 11.99 -28.35
N ALA A 87 -12.61 12.71 -27.29
CA ALA A 87 -11.46 13.62 -27.25
C ALA A 87 -10.14 12.85 -27.39
N VAL A 88 -10.02 11.67 -26.74
CA VAL A 88 -8.85 10.80 -26.80
C VAL A 88 -8.74 10.13 -28.16
N LEU A 89 -9.85 9.58 -28.67
CA LEU A 89 -9.91 8.96 -30.00
C LEU A 89 -9.51 9.96 -31.10
N SER A 90 -9.95 11.20 -30.99
CA SER A 90 -9.58 12.25 -31.92
C SER A 90 -8.09 12.63 -31.83
N ALA A 91 -7.52 12.68 -30.63
CA ALA A 91 -6.12 13.03 -30.40
C ALA A 91 -5.16 11.92 -30.84
N LEU A 92 -5.55 10.64 -30.60
CA LEU A 92 -4.74 9.45 -30.91
C LEU A 92 -5.13 8.81 -32.25
N LYS A 93 -5.73 9.57 -33.16
CA LYS A 93 -6.22 9.06 -34.46
C LYS A 93 -5.14 8.30 -35.20
N GLY A 94 -5.43 7.03 -35.54
CA GLY A 94 -4.52 6.13 -36.23
C GLY A 94 -3.64 5.27 -35.30
N SER A 95 -3.59 5.58 -34.01
CA SER A 95 -2.81 4.82 -33.02
C SER A 95 -3.68 4.03 -32.03
N VAL A 96 -4.99 3.93 -32.29
CA VAL A 96 -5.94 3.14 -31.50
C VAL A 96 -6.44 1.99 -32.36
N SER A 97 -6.36 0.77 -31.84
CA SER A 97 -6.83 -0.44 -32.52
C SER A 97 -8.35 -0.55 -32.53
N ASP A 98 -8.89 -1.44 -33.38
CA ASP A 98 -10.33 -1.78 -33.41
C ASP A 98 -10.83 -2.35 -32.07
N GLU A 99 -9.93 -2.89 -31.22
CA GLU A 99 -10.22 -3.36 -29.87
C GLU A 99 -10.17 -2.25 -28.81
N SER A 100 -10.12 -0.97 -29.20
CA SER A 100 -10.00 0.20 -28.32
C SER A 100 -8.76 0.15 -27.41
N LYS A 101 -7.60 -0.21 -27.98
CA LYS A 101 -6.29 -0.31 -27.31
C LYS A 101 -5.26 0.60 -27.97
N THR A 102 -4.30 1.05 -27.19
CA THR A 102 -3.11 1.78 -27.66
C THR A 102 -1.92 1.51 -26.75
N VAL A 103 -0.72 1.72 -27.26
CA VAL A 103 0.54 1.62 -26.50
C VAL A 103 1.30 2.94 -26.64
N ILE A 104 1.79 3.47 -25.54
CA ILE A 104 2.70 4.62 -25.51
C ILE A 104 4.00 4.15 -24.85
N ALA A 105 5.13 4.41 -25.52
CA ALA A 105 6.43 3.94 -25.07
C ALA A 105 7.45 5.08 -25.01
N ILE A 106 8.40 4.95 -24.09
CA ILE A 106 9.65 5.70 -24.06
C ILE A 106 10.81 4.71 -24.06
N THR A 107 11.78 4.94 -24.93
CA THR A 107 13.05 4.21 -24.99
C THR A 107 14.20 5.17 -24.84
N ALA A 108 15.28 4.76 -24.17
CA ALA A 108 16.46 5.59 -24.00
C ALA A 108 17.73 4.77 -24.13
N ASP A 109 18.78 5.40 -24.68
CA ASP A 109 20.11 4.83 -24.81
C ASP A 109 21.05 5.41 -23.76
N ARG A 110 21.82 4.56 -23.08
CA ARG A 110 22.73 4.97 -22.00
C ARG A 110 23.94 5.78 -22.49
N ASN A 111 24.42 5.51 -23.69
CA ASN A 111 25.67 6.11 -24.15
C ASN A 111 25.45 7.56 -24.62
N THR A 112 24.30 7.81 -25.23
CA THR A 112 23.94 9.14 -25.76
C THR A 112 23.10 9.93 -24.75
N LEU A 113 22.39 9.24 -23.85
CA LEU A 113 21.33 9.77 -22.99
C LEU A 113 20.17 10.40 -23.79
N ASP A 114 20.03 10.02 -25.07
CA ASP A 114 18.90 10.40 -25.88
C ASP A 114 17.71 9.48 -25.57
N TYR A 115 16.50 10.01 -25.75
CA TYR A 115 15.28 9.24 -25.62
C TYR A 115 14.35 9.46 -26.81
N GLU A 116 13.53 8.47 -27.07
CA GLU A 116 12.51 8.49 -28.09
C GLU A 116 11.15 8.11 -27.49
N ILE A 117 10.11 8.80 -27.91
CA ILE A 117 8.73 8.47 -27.54
C ILE A 117 8.00 7.98 -28.77
N SER A 118 7.28 6.89 -28.61
CA SER A 118 6.50 6.28 -29.66
C SER A 118 5.08 5.92 -29.20
N ILE A 119 4.17 5.82 -30.17
CA ILE A 119 2.78 5.46 -29.94
C ILE A 119 2.31 4.53 -31.08
N GLY A 120 1.44 3.59 -30.78
CA GLY A 120 0.90 2.67 -31.78
C GLY A 120 -0.27 1.83 -31.27
N CYS A 121 -0.87 1.07 -32.17
CA CYS A 121 -1.96 0.14 -31.85
C CYS A 121 -1.45 -1.10 -31.11
N SER A 122 -0.19 -1.50 -31.36
CA SER A 122 0.48 -2.66 -30.79
C SER A 122 2.00 -2.41 -30.68
N ASP A 123 2.73 -3.36 -30.10
CA ASP A 123 4.19 -3.30 -29.98
C ASP A 123 4.91 -3.29 -31.36
N ASP A 124 4.32 -3.91 -32.37
CA ASP A 124 4.88 -4.01 -33.70
C ASP A 124 4.58 -2.77 -34.58
N GLU A 125 3.66 -1.92 -34.14
CA GLU A 125 3.17 -0.75 -34.88
C GLU A 125 3.50 0.57 -34.19
N LEU A 126 4.58 0.61 -33.42
CA LEU A 126 5.02 1.82 -32.71
C LEU A 126 5.65 2.81 -33.70
N GLU A 127 5.12 4.02 -33.75
CA GLU A 127 5.64 5.12 -34.55
C GLU A 127 6.20 6.22 -33.63
N LEU A 128 7.35 6.77 -34.01
CA LEU A 128 8.00 7.86 -33.26
C LEU A 128 7.16 9.14 -33.33
N ILE A 129 7.02 9.79 -32.19
CA ILE A 129 6.33 11.07 -32.08
C ILE A 129 7.26 12.17 -31.56
N PRO A 130 7.18 13.42 -32.13
CA PRO A 130 8.10 14.48 -31.80
C PRO A 130 7.82 15.15 -30.42
N SER A 131 6.68 14.88 -29.84
CA SER A 131 6.28 15.50 -28.56
C SER A 131 5.17 14.71 -27.88
N ARG A 132 4.99 14.92 -26.56
CA ARG A 132 3.92 14.32 -25.75
C ARG A 132 2.57 15.06 -25.95
N PHE A 133 2.14 15.25 -27.21
CA PHE A 133 0.93 16.00 -27.57
C PHE A 133 -0.34 15.45 -26.90
N TYR A 134 -0.38 14.13 -26.62
CA TYR A 134 -1.47 13.43 -25.97
C TYR A 134 -1.71 13.86 -24.51
N LEU A 135 -0.76 14.56 -23.88
CA LEU A 135 -0.91 15.08 -22.50
C LEU A 135 -1.99 16.16 -22.38
N LYS A 136 -2.55 16.62 -23.49
CA LYS A 136 -3.74 17.47 -23.49
C LYS A 136 -4.99 16.72 -23.06
N GLN A 137 -5.08 15.44 -23.42
CA GLN A 137 -6.22 14.57 -23.15
C GLN A 137 -5.93 13.50 -22.09
N LEU A 138 -4.67 13.04 -21.99
CA LEU A 138 -4.24 12.07 -20.99
C LEU A 138 -3.47 12.77 -19.87
N ASN A 139 -4.00 12.77 -18.68
CA ASN A 139 -3.41 13.51 -17.57
C ASN A 139 -3.22 12.63 -16.35
N LEU A 140 -1.97 12.51 -15.90
CA LEU A 140 -1.65 11.82 -14.65
C LEU A 140 -1.48 12.84 -13.53
N ARG A 141 -2.23 12.67 -12.46
CA ARG A 141 -2.13 13.47 -11.24
C ARG A 141 -1.34 12.71 -10.19
N TYR A 142 -0.11 13.14 -9.99
CA TYR A 142 0.81 12.51 -9.05
C TYR A 142 0.82 13.24 -7.71
N VAL A 143 0.72 12.46 -6.63
CA VAL A 143 0.69 12.95 -5.25
C VAL A 143 1.76 12.23 -4.44
N LYS A 144 2.83 12.95 -4.04
CA LYS A 144 3.95 12.42 -3.26
C LYS A 144 3.58 12.18 -1.79
N SER A 145 4.25 11.23 -1.14
CA SER A 145 4.16 10.95 0.31
C SER A 145 4.67 12.12 1.15
N ARG A 146 5.82 12.68 0.79
CA ARG A 146 6.38 13.87 1.43
C ARG A 146 5.83 15.11 0.73
N ARG A 147 4.83 15.71 1.33
CA ARG A 147 4.23 16.96 0.85
C ARG A 147 4.80 18.10 1.65
N ASP A 148 5.21 19.15 0.96
CA ASP A 148 5.23 20.48 1.56
C ASP A 148 3.77 20.93 1.72
N LEU A 149 3.18 20.47 2.83
CA LEU A 149 1.77 20.66 3.15
C LEU A 149 1.40 22.14 3.12
N GLN A 150 2.27 22.99 3.64
CA GLN A 150 2.03 24.44 3.67
C GLN A 150 1.99 25.01 2.25
N LYS A 151 2.94 24.61 1.41
CA LYS A 151 2.98 25.04 0.00
C LYS A 151 1.75 24.55 -0.78
N PHE A 152 1.33 23.30 -0.57
CA PHE A 152 0.13 22.76 -1.20
C PHE A 152 -1.13 23.53 -0.74
N ILE A 153 -1.30 23.73 0.57
CA ILE A 153 -2.43 24.50 1.13
C ILE A 153 -2.45 25.91 0.56
N GLN A 154 -1.30 26.57 0.46
CA GLN A 154 -1.21 27.91 -0.12
C GLN A 154 -1.63 27.95 -1.60
N ILE A 155 -1.18 26.99 -2.40
CA ILE A 155 -1.54 26.91 -3.83
C ILE A 155 -3.04 26.68 -3.98
N GLU A 156 -3.60 25.70 -3.27
CA GLU A 156 -5.02 25.36 -3.36
C GLU A 156 -5.91 26.49 -2.80
N LYS A 157 -5.50 27.15 -1.73
CA LYS A 157 -6.17 28.35 -1.21
C LYS A 157 -6.28 29.45 -2.27
N ARG A 158 -5.16 29.75 -2.97
CA ARG A 158 -5.17 30.76 -4.05
C ARG A 158 -6.14 30.40 -5.17
N LYS A 159 -6.17 29.11 -5.56
CA LYS A 159 -7.11 28.63 -6.59
C LYS A 159 -8.56 28.73 -6.13
N LEU A 160 -8.85 28.33 -4.88
CA LEU A 160 -10.19 28.45 -4.30
C LEU A 160 -10.66 29.91 -4.25
N LEU A 161 -9.80 30.83 -3.77
CA LEU A 161 -10.12 32.26 -3.72
C LEU A 161 -10.38 32.83 -5.12
N LYS A 162 -9.53 32.46 -6.10
CA LYS A 162 -9.73 32.90 -7.48
C LYS A 162 -11.06 32.42 -8.04
N GLN A 163 -11.35 31.14 -7.89
CA GLN A 163 -12.56 30.53 -8.41
C GLN A 163 -13.83 31.08 -7.73
N SER A 164 -13.80 31.26 -6.38
CA SER A 164 -14.92 31.90 -5.68
C SER A 164 -15.15 33.32 -6.19
N LYS A 165 -14.08 34.07 -6.49
CA LYS A 165 -14.20 35.39 -7.10
C LYS A 165 -14.79 35.36 -8.51
N ASP A 166 -14.34 34.39 -9.33
CA ASP A 166 -14.80 34.23 -10.71
C ASP A 166 -16.27 33.74 -10.81
N SER A 167 -16.83 33.19 -9.71
CA SER A 167 -18.23 32.69 -9.59
C SER A 167 -19.20 33.69 -8.93
N LEU A 168 -18.74 34.89 -8.52
CA LEU A 168 -19.60 35.93 -7.94
C LEU A 168 -20.53 36.53 -9.00
N GLU A 169 -21.75 36.85 -8.59
CA GLU A 169 -22.70 37.62 -9.40
C GLU A 169 -22.29 39.13 -9.42
N ASP A 170 -22.77 39.88 -10.42
CA ASP A 170 -22.37 41.27 -10.60
C ASP A 170 -22.66 42.16 -9.35
N GLU A 171 -23.77 41.91 -8.65
CA GLU A 171 -24.12 42.63 -7.40
C GLU A 171 -23.12 42.34 -6.27
N GLU A 172 -22.69 41.10 -6.14
CA GLU A 172 -21.71 40.67 -5.14
C GLU A 172 -20.33 41.22 -5.45
N LEU A 173 -19.96 41.29 -6.74
CA LEU A 173 -18.71 41.89 -7.21
C LEU A 173 -18.65 43.39 -6.92
N GLU A 174 -19.76 44.13 -7.13
CA GLU A 174 -19.85 45.54 -6.80
C GLU A 174 -19.72 45.78 -5.29
N HIS A 175 -20.39 44.97 -4.47
CA HIS A 175 -20.28 45.03 -3.01
C HIS A 175 -18.83 44.78 -2.56
N ASP A 176 -18.20 43.73 -3.05
CA ASP A 176 -16.82 43.39 -2.71
C ASP A 176 -15.84 44.48 -3.15
N GLN A 177 -16.07 45.15 -4.28
CA GLN A 177 -15.25 46.29 -4.71
C GLN A 177 -15.30 47.46 -3.71
N VAL A 178 -16.47 47.78 -3.17
CA VAL A 178 -16.64 48.82 -2.16
C VAL A 178 -15.89 48.47 -0.88
N GLU A 179 -16.03 47.21 -0.42
CA GLU A 179 -15.31 46.73 0.76
C GLU A 179 -13.79 46.69 0.54
N MET A 180 -13.31 46.33 -0.66
CA MET A 180 -11.88 46.39 -0.99
C MET A 180 -11.30 47.78 -0.93
N VAL A 181 -12.05 48.81 -1.35
CA VAL A 181 -11.64 50.24 -1.22
C VAL A 181 -11.54 50.63 0.26
N ALA A 182 -12.52 50.21 1.09
CA ALA A 182 -12.49 50.49 2.52
C ALA A 182 -11.32 49.79 3.23
N ILE A 183 -11.03 48.53 2.88
CA ILE A 183 -9.88 47.77 3.38
C ILE A 183 -8.56 48.45 2.96
N SER A 184 -8.46 48.89 1.70
CA SER A 184 -7.28 49.58 1.20
C SER A 184 -6.99 50.86 2.00
N ALA A 185 -8.01 51.66 2.30
CA ALA A 185 -7.86 52.88 3.11
C ALA A 185 -7.33 52.56 4.53
N LYS A 186 -7.85 51.51 5.17
CA LYS A 186 -7.39 51.09 6.50
C LYS A 186 -5.96 50.54 6.46
N LEU A 187 -5.58 49.80 5.41
CA LEU A 187 -4.21 49.29 5.25
C LEU A 187 -3.21 50.45 5.05
N ASN A 188 -3.57 51.50 4.33
CA ASN A 188 -2.74 52.67 4.20
C ASN A 188 -2.55 53.39 5.55
N GLU A 189 -3.59 53.51 6.37
CA GLU A 189 -3.47 54.07 7.72
C GLU A 189 -2.53 53.25 8.61
N ILE A 190 -2.62 51.91 8.52
CA ILE A 190 -1.72 50.99 9.25
C ILE A 190 -0.28 51.20 8.77
N ASN A 191 -0.05 51.30 7.46
CA ASN A 191 1.28 51.51 6.87
C ASN A 191 1.91 52.83 7.35
N GLU A 192 1.13 53.89 7.41
CA GLU A 192 1.60 55.16 7.96
C GLU A 192 2.03 55.02 9.43
N LYS A 193 1.22 54.35 10.24
CA LYS A 193 1.56 54.10 11.67
C LYS A 193 2.80 53.23 11.84
N ILE A 194 3.01 52.22 10.98
CA ILE A 194 4.22 51.38 11.02
C ILE A 194 5.46 52.23 10.67
N ALA A 195 5.37 53.11 9.67
CA ALA A 195 6.45 54.00 9.30
C ALA A 195 6.80 54.99 10.42
N GLU A 196 5.88 55.28 11.33
CA GLU A 196 6.11 56.16 12.47
C GLU A 196 6.84 55.49 13.66
N LEU A 197 6.95 54.18 13.69
CA LEU A 197 7.64 53.48 14.76
C LEU A 197 9.13 53.90 14.82
N ASN A 198 9.62 54.23 16.01
CA ASN A 198 10.98 54.75 16.20
C ASN A 198 12.05 53.82 15.64
N TYR A 199 11.96 52.50 15.93
CA TYR A 199 12.94 51.52 15.44
C TYR A 199 12.93 51.37 13.91
N VAL A 200 11.80 51.66 13.24
CA VAL A 200 11.69 51.63 11.77
C VAL A 200 12.37 52.89 11.17
N LYS A 201 12.16 54.06 11.80
CA LYS A 201 12.85 55.30 11.42
C LYS A 201 14.36 55.19 11.68
N ASP A 202 14.76 54.68 12.82
CA ASP A 202 16.17 54.57 13.22
C ASP A 202 16.93 53.55 12.35
N ALA A 203 16.29 52.52 11.83
CA ALA A 203 16.93 51.51 10.98
C ALA A 203 17.59 52.07 9.72
N THR A 204 17.06 53.20 9.19
CA THR A 204 17.63 53.85 7.98
C THR A 204 18.45 55.11 8.27
N SER A 205 18.51 55.57 9.54
CA SER A 205 19.19 56.79 9.91
C SER A 205 20.68 56.77 9.53
N VAL A 206 21.39 55.69 9.91
CA VAL A 206 22.82 55.49 9.60
C VAL A 206 23.06 55.44 8.09
N VAL A 207 22.19 54.77 7.33
CA VAL A 207 22.29 54.71 5.87
C VAL A 207 22.10 56.07 5.24
N ASN A 208 21.15 56.85 5.74
CA ASN A 208 20.89 58.22 5.26
C ASN A 208 22.05 59.16 5.58
N GLU A 209 22.71 59.04 6.73
CA GLU A 209 23.89 59.81 7.06
C GLU A 209 25.06 59.49 6.11
N GLU A 210 25.31 58.22 5.82
CA GLU A 210 26.36 57.79 4.90
C GLU A 210 26.07 58.22 3.45
N LEU A 211 24.80 58.15 3.01
CA LEU A 211 24.40 58.61 1.67
C LEU A 211 24.69 60.10 1.44
N LYS A 212 24.45 60.92 2.45
CA LYS A 212 24.76 62.38 2.38
C LYS A 212 26.24 62.65 2.24
N LYS A 213 27.10 61.78 2.80
CA LYS A 213 28.57 61.92 2.67
C LYS A 213 29.09 61.49 1.30
N LEU A 214 28.35 60.69 0.55
CA LEU A 214 28.80 60.12 -0.73
C LEU A 214 28.71 61.11 -1.90
N SER A 215 27.73 62.02 -1.91
CA SER A 215 27.60 63.00 -2.97
C SER A 215 26.78 64.22 -2.54
N TYR A 216 27.14 65.42 -3.01
CA TYR A 216 26.38 66.64 -2.85
C TYR A 216 24.96 66.56 -3.45
N THR A 217 24.78 65.76 -4.52
CA THR A 217 23.49 65.49 -5.14
C THR A 217 22.54 64.70 -4.29
N ASN A 218 23.03 64.07 -3.21
CA ASN A 218 22.26 63.25 -2.29
C ASN A 218 21.70 64.04 -1.08
N GLU A 219 21.90 65.34 -1.02
CA GLU A 219 21.51 66.17 0.14
C GLU A 219 19.99 66.08 0.45
N ASN A 220 19.16 65.95 -0.58
CA ASN A 220 17.72 65.80 -0.50
C ASN A 220 17.22 64.35 -0.73
N TYR A 221 18.15 63.37 -0.84
CA TYR A 221 17.82 62.00 -1.04
C TYR A 221 17.78 61.25 0.31
N SER A 222 16.68 60.60 0.59
CA SER A 222 16.54 59.79 1.80
C SER A 222 15.97 58.42 1.49
N VAL A 223 16.58 57.42 2.12
CA VAL A 223 16.11 56.03 2.11
C VAL A 223 15.21 55.85 3.33
N HIS A 224 14.03 55.32 3.11
CA HIS A 224 13.13 54.87 4.17
C HIS A 224 12.75 53.43 3.95
N LEU A 225 12.41 52.74 5.03
CA LEU A 225 11.74 51.48 4.95
C LEU A 225 10.26 51.78 4.66
N ASP A 226 9.89 51.54 3.41
CA ASP A 226 8.49 51.56 3.02
C ASP A 226 7.95 50.13 3.22
N THR A 227 6.77 50.01 3.79
CA THR A 227 6.06 48.73 3.91
C THR A 227 5.69 48.15 2.55
N GLY A 228 6.13 48.82 1.43
CA GLY A 228 5.74 48.50 0.07
C GLY A 228 4.23 48.34 0.02
N ALA A 229 3.48 49.42 -0.20
CA ALA A 229 2.03 49.51 -0.07
C ALA A 229 1.36 48.12 -0.20
N ILE A 230 1.05 47.49 0.93
CA ILE A 230 0.46 46.14 0.94
C ILE A 230 -0.85 46.28 0.16
N LYS A 231 -0.81 45.85 -1.09
CA LYS A 231 -2.02 45.87 -1.92
C LYS A 231 -3.01 44.92 -1.30
N VAL A 232 -4.28 45.28 -1.23
CA VAL A 232 -5.36 44.44 -0.67
C VAL A 232 -5.29 43.03 -1.22
N ASN A 233 -4.98 42.85 -2.50
CA ASN A 233 -4.80 41.56 -3.12
C ASN A 233 -3.65 40.74 -2.48
N GLN A 234 -2.51 41.35 -2.18
CA GLN A 234 -1.39 40.68 -1.50
C GLN A 234 -1.75 40.32 -0.05
N PHE A 235 -2.53 41.15 0.63
CA PHE A 235 -3.04 40.87 1.95
C PHE A 235 -3.98 39.64 1.92
N ILE A 236 -4.91 39.57 0.97
CA ILE A 236 -5.82 38.46 0.75
C ILE A 236 -5.03 37.18 0.37
N GLU A 237 -4.02 37.30 -0.49
CA GLU A 237 -3.15 36.16 -0.84
C GLU A 237 -2.33 35.61 0.34
N ASN A 238 -2.00 36.45 1.31
CA ASN A 238 -1.26 36.08 2.53
C ASN A 238 -2.18 35.63 3.69
N LEU A 239 -3.51 35.67 3.53
CA LEU A 239 -4.41 35.08 4.52
C LEU A 239 -4.02 33.62 4.76
N GLU A 240 -3.91 33.21 6.00
CA GLU A 240 -3.65 31.81 6.35
C GLU A 240 -4.97 31.04 6.51
N LEU A 241 -4.97 29.77 6.10
CA LEU A 241 -6.09 28.89 6.35
C LEU A 241 -6.05 28.51 7.85
N GLY A 242 -7.00 29.03 8.62
CA GLY A 242 -7.14 28.72 10.03
C GLY A 242 -8.25 27.72 10.28
N ALA A 243 -8.14 26.96 11.36
CA ALA A 243 -9.21 26.11 11.87
C ALA A 243 -9.73 26.69 13.19
N SER A 244 -11.05 26.65 13.42
CA SER A 244 -11.62 26.98 14.72
C SER A 244 -12.33 25.76 15.32
N THR A 245 -12.13 25.55 16.61
CA THR A 245 -12.82 24.51 17.39
C THR A 245 -13.38 25.15 18.65
N SER A 246 -14.70 25.04 18.86
CA SER A 246 -15.37 25.52 20.07
C SER A 246 -15.04 27.00 20.41
N GLY A 247 -14.97 27.88 19.39
CA GLY A 247 -14.72 29.31 19.56
C GLY A 247 -13.24 29.71 19.68
N SER A 248 -12.31 28.77 19.73
CA SER A 248 -10.87 29.07 19.72
C SER A 248 -10.33 29.00 18.29
N LYS A 249 -9.74 30.10 17.80
CA LYS A 249 -8.97 30.10 16.54
C LYS A 249 -7.67 29.33 16.78
N LEU A 250 -7.48 28.23 16.07
CA LEU A 250 -6.25 27.47 16.08
C LEU A 250 -5.54 27.75 14.76
N MET A 251 -4.28 28.20 14.82
CA MET A 251 -3.40 28.13 13.66
C MET A 251 -3.27 26.66 13.26
N LEU A 252 -3.12 26.39 11.97
CA LEU A 252 -2.87 25.02 11.48
C LEU A 252 -1.67 24.44 12.25
N GLY A 253 -1.91 23.48 13.09
CA GLY A 253 -0.86 22.97 13.95
C GLY A 253 -1.21 21.58 14.50
N GLY A 254 -0.44 20.59 14.10
CA GLY A 254 -0.57 19.18 14.41
C GLY A 254 -0.85 18.37 13.16
N ASP A 255 0.06 17.46 12.84
CA ASP A 255 0.11 16.74 11.56
C ASP A 255 -1.20 16.02 11.22
N GLY A 256 -1.92 15.48 12.20
CA GLY A 256 -3.19 14.79 11.96
C GLY A 256 -4.34 15.68 11.46
N ARG A 257 -4.45 16.94 11.93
CA ARG A 257 -5.48 17.89 11.44
C ARG A 257 -5.11 18.46 10.09
N ASN A 258 -3.84 18.77 9.89
CA ASN A 258 -3.32 19.26 8.63
C ASN A 258 -3.59 18.25 7.50
N ASN A 259 -3.45 16.97 7.77
CA ASN A 259 -3.75 15.91 6.81
C ASN A 259 -5.24 15.77 6.50
N GLN A 260 -6.14 15.99 7.47
CA GLN A 260 -7.59 16.04 7.19
C GLN A 260 -7.95 17.20 6.27
N ILE A 261 -7.39 18.38 6.53
CA ILE A 261 -7.59 19.56 5.67
C ILE A 261 -7.02 19.30 4.29
N LEU A 262 -5.84 18.69 4.20
CA LEU A 262 -5.23 18.30 2.95
C LEU A 262 -6.13 17.37 2.13
N LEU A 263 -6.69 16.34 2.77
CA LEU A 263 -7.59 15.40 2.11
C LEU A 263 -8.87 16.09 1.62
N ALA A 264 -9.44 16.98 2.45
CA ALA A 264 -10.62 17.75 2.07
C ALA A 264 -10.34 18.67 0.88
N LEU A 265 -9.20 19.39 0.89
CA LEU A 265 -8.76 20.21 -0.22
C LEU A 265 -8.49 19.40 -1.48
N TRP A 266 -7.86 18.23 -1.32
CA TRP A 266 -7.58 17.35 -2.46
C TRP A 266 -8.86 16.77 -3.06
N LYS A 267 -9.82 16.36 -2.22
CA LYS A 267 -11.15 15.93 -2.67
C LYS A 267 -11.85 17.04 -3.45
N ALA A 268 -11.93 18.23 -2.89
CA ALA A 268 -12.53 19.39 -3.52
C ALA A 268 -11.84 19.74 -4.86
N LYS A 269 -10.50 19.66 -4.89
CA LYS A 269 -9.72 19.86 -6.11
C LYS A 269 -10.06 18.82 -7.17
N SER A 270 -10.03 17.53 -6.81
CA SER A 270 -10.26 16.43 -7.77
C SER A 270 -11.65 16.49 -8.38
N GLN A 271 -12.67 16.82 -7.58
CA GLN A 271 -14.04 17.00 -8.07
C GLN A 271 -14.17 18.21 -9.02
N ARG A 272 -13.52 19.31 -8.68
CA ARG A 272 -13.57 20.56 -9.44
C ARG A 272 -12.84 20.47 -10.79
N GLU A 273 -11.69 19.79 -10.80
CA GLU A 273 -10.84 19.68 -11.98
C GLU A 273 -11.15 18.43 -12.83
N PHE A 274 -12.18 17.67 -12.48
CA PHE A 274 -12.62 16.50 -13.25
C PHE A 274 -13.47 16.96 -14.45
N ASP A 275 -12.93 16.73 -15.65
CA ASP A 275 -13.59 17.06 -16.91
C ASP A 275 -13.58 15.80 -17.81
N PRO A 276 -14.57 14.90 -17.65
CA PRO A 276 -14.62 13.63 -18.37
C PRO A 276 -14.85 13.77 -19.87
N ASP A 277 -15.35 14.92 -20.33
CA ASP A 277 -15.64 15.16 -21.74
C ASP A 277 -14.39 15.51 -22.55
N HIS A 278 -13.36 16.06 -21.89
CA HIS A 278 -12.17 16.56 -22.57
C HIS A 278 -10.87 15.85 -22.16
N GLU A 279 -10.78 15.27 -20.97
CA GLU A 279 -9.56 14.60 -20.51
C GLU A 279 -9.83 13.30 -19.73
N VAL A 280 -8.92 12.32 -19.87
CA VAL A 280 -8.84 11.16 -19.01
C VAL A 280 -7.80 11.43 -17.91
N THR A 281 -8.22 11.30 -16.65
CA THR A 281 -7.35 11.53 -15.51
C THR A 281 -7.01 10.22 -14.82
N PHE A 282 -5.70 9.96 -14.68
CA PHE A 282 -5.13 8.89 -13.86
C PHE A 282 -4.59 9.47 -12.55
N TYR A 283 -4.77 8.77 -11.45
CA TYR A 283 -4.26 9.20 -10.15
C TYR A 283 -3.19 8.24 -9.65
N CYS A 284 -1.99 8.77 -9.39
CA CYS A 284 -0.93 8.06 -8.71
C CYS A 284 -0.67 8.72 -7.35
N VAL A 285 -0.87 7.97 -6.26
CA VAL A 285 -0.77 8.50 -4.90
C VAL A 285 0.20 7.66 -4.09
N GLU A 286 1.27 8.29 -3.59
CA GLU A 286 2.24 7.60 -2.73
C GLU A 286 1.92 7.79 -1.25
N GLU A 287 1.85 6.67 -0.54
CA GLU A 287 1.73 6.57 0.92
C GLU A 287 0.77 7.62 1.51
N PRO A 288 -0.50 7.63 1.09
CA PRO A 288 -1.44 8.66 1.49
C PRO A 288 -1.79 8.61 2.98
N GLU A 289 -1.44 7.53 3.66
CA GLU A 289 -1.66 7.27 5.08
C GLU A 289 -0.73 8.04 6.01
N ALA A 290 0.35 8.64 5.52
CA ALA A 290 1.34 9.30 6.36
C ALA A 290 0.68 10.27 7.37
N HIS A 291 1.01 10.07 8.66
CA HIS A 291 0.48 10.86 9.79
C HIS A 291 -1.05 10.78 10.04
N LEU A 292 -1.77 9.83 9.42
CA LEU A 292 -3.19 9.60 9.68
C LEU A 292 -3.42 8.53 10.75
N HIS A 293 -4.41 8.76 11.61
CA HIS A 293 -4.88 7.72 12.53
C HIS A 293 -5.60 6.58 11.77
N PRO A 294 -5.63 5.33 12.30
CA PRO A 294 -6.22 4.18 11.61
C PRO A 294 -7.64 4.40 11.05
N HIS A 295 -8.52 5.07 11.81
CA HIS A 295 -9.87 5.38 11.33
C HIS A 295 -9.88 6.34 10.13
N GLN A 296 -8.93 7.28 10.09
CA GLN A 296 -8.79 8.23 8.98
C GLN A 296 -8.21 7.54 7.74
N GLN A 297 -7.27 6.60 7.93
CA GLN A 297 -6.71 5.78 6.86
C GLN A 297 -7.81 4.96 6.16
N ARG A 298 -8.73 4.35 6.93
CA ARG A 298 -9.89 3.65 6.35
C ARG A 298 -10.82 4.58 5.58
N LYS A 299 -11.12 5.77 6.12
CA LYS A 299 -11.94 6.79 5.41
C LYS A 299 -11.27 7.29 4.14
N LEU A 300 -9.95 7.44 4.17
CA LEU A 300 -9.17 7.79 2.99
C LEU A 300 -9.25 6.68 1.93
N ALA A 301 -9.08 5.41 2.34
CA ALA A 301 -9.19 4.28 1.41
C ALA A 301 -10.59 4.22 0.78
N ASP A 302 -11.66 4.39 1.57
CA ASP A 302 -13.03 4.45 1.05
C ASP A 302 -13.18 5.57 0.00
N TYR A 303 -12.61 6.76 0.25
CA TYR A 303 -12.61 7.86 -0.71
C TYR A 303 -11.85 7.50 -2.01
N LEU A 304 -10.66 6.93 -1.90
CA LEU A 304 -9.83 6.56 -3.05
C LEU A 304 -10.47 5.48 -3.93
N ILE A 305 -11.24 4.59 -3.31
CA ILE A 305 -11.91 3.47 -4.00
C ILE A 305 -13.23 3.92 -4.62
N TYR A 306 -14.08 4.64 -3.87
CA TYR A 306 -15.48 4.85 -4.25
C TYR A 306 -15.79 6.25 -4.77
N ASP A 307 -15.10 7.28 -4.27
CA ASP A 307 -15.45 8.67 -4.55
C ASP A 307 -14.50 9.34 -5.56
N LEU A 308 -13.24 8.89 -5.66
CA LEU A 308 -12.28 9.48 -6.58
C LEU A 308 -12.58 9.01 -8.00
N PRO A 309 -12.92 9.92 -8.93
CA PRO A 309 -13.19 9.54 -10.32
C PRO A 309 -11.90 9.11 -11.04
N GLY A 310 -12.04 8.25 -12.05
CA GLY A 310 -10.91 7.76 -12.85
C GLY A 310 -10.09 6.65 -12.19
N GLN A 311 -9.13 6.14 -12.94
CA GLN A 311 -8.24 5.07 -12.47
C GLN A 311 -7.30 5.59 -11.39
N THR A 312 -7.11 4.78 -10.34
CA THR A 312 -6.28 5.15 -9.19
C THR A 312 -5.26 4.05 -8.90
N ILE A 313 -3.98 4.42 -8.86
CA ILE A 313 -2.86 3.56 -8.49
C ILE A 313 -2.22 4.16 -7.24
N ILE A 314 -2.24 3.45 -6.13
CA ILE A 314 -1.67 3.95 -4.88
C ILE A 314 -0.60 3.00 -4.34
N THR A 315 0.39 3.56 -3.66
CA THR A 315 1.32 2.78 -2.82
C THR A 315 0.94 2.95 -1.37
N SER A 316 1.02 1.88 -0.58
CA SER A 316 0.77 1.96 0.86
C SER A 316 1.56 0.91 1.64
N HIS A 317 1.88 1.26 2.89
CA HIS A 317 2.40 0.35 3.92
C HIS A 317 1.37 0.12 5.03
N SER A 318 0.14 0.61 4.87
CA SER A 318 -0.90 0.54 5.89
C SER A 318 -1.78 -0.70 5.76
N PRO A 319 -1.81 -1.57 6.77
CA PRO A 319 -2.79 -2.64 6.85
C PRO A 319 -4.24 -2.13 6.80
N GLN A 320 -4.52 -0.95 7.37
CA GLN A 320 -5.85 -0.34 7.41
C GLN A 320 -6.35 0.10 6.03
N ILE A 321 -5.44 0.53 5.15
CA ILE A 321 -5.77 0.81 3.75
C ILE A 321 -5.96 -0.51 3.01
N THR A 322 -5.02 -1.45 3.17
CA THR A 322 -5.01 -2.75 2.49
C THR A 322 -6.29 -3.54 2.78
N GLU A 323 -6.80 -3.50 4.01
CA GLU A 323 -8.07 -4.13 4.43
C GLU A 323 -9.28 -3.71 3.57
N ARG A 324 -9.25 -2.50 2.99
CA ARG A 324 -10.35 -1.96 2.18
C ARG A 324 -10.29 -2.37 0.71
N TYR A 325 -9.11 -2.75 0.22
CA TYR A 325 -8.94 -3.17 -1.16
C TYR A 325 -9.28 -4.64 -1.34
N LYS A 326 -9.88 -4.97 -2.48
CA LYS A 326 -10.08 -6.36 -2.87
C LYS A 326 -8.73 -6.99 -3.20
N PRO A 327 -8.46 -8.23 -2.79
CA PRO A 327 -7.17 -8.88 -3.07
C PRO A 327 -6.77 -8.89 -4.56
N ASN A 328 -7.74 -9.03 -5.47
CA ASN A 328 -7.50 -8.95 -6.92
C ASN A 328 -7.12 -7.55 -7.43
N SER A 329 -7.22 -6.52 -6.59
CA SER A 329 -6.77 -5.15 -6.89
C SER A 329 -5.41 -4.84 -6.26
N ILE A 330 -4.79 -5.79 -5.59
CA ILE A 330 -3.50 -5.61 -4.92
C ILE A 330 -2.38 -6.11 -5.83
N VAL A 331 -1.35 -5.29 -5.98
CA VAL A 331 -0.09 -5.61 -6.65
C VAL A 331 1.01 -5.66 -5.61
N ARG A 332 1.63 -6.81 -5.41
CA ARG A 332 2.81 -6.95 -4.55
C ARG A 332 4.07 -6.87 -5.39
N ILE A 333 4.92 -5.88 -5.12
CA ILE A 333 6.23 -5.75 -5.76
C ILE A 333 7.26 -6.50 -4.91
N LEU A 334 8.05 -7.34 -5.56
CA LEU A 334 9.07 -8.19 -4.98
C LEU A 334 10.44 -7.84 -5.57
N LEU A 335 11.47 -7.93 -4.76
CA LEU A 335 12.86 -7.88 -5.21
C LEU A 335 13.36 -9.32 -5.38
N THR A 336 13.84 -9.63 -6.58
CA THR A 336 14.48 -10.92 -6.91
C THR A 336 15.95 -10.71 -7.26
N GLU A 337 16.71 -11.79 -7.42
CA GLU A 337 18.10 -11.72 -7.90
C GLU A 337 18.22 -11.03 -9.28
N ASN A 338 17.17 -11.07 -10.08
CA ASN A 338 17.10 -10.48 -11.42
C ASN A 338 16.42 -9.10 -11.45
N GLY A 339 16.26 -8.44 -10.31
CA GLY A 339 15.58 -7.16 -10.21
C GLY A 339 14.15 -7.27 -9.68
N SER A 340 13.44 -6.17 -9.71
CA SER A 340 12.07 -6.09 -9.17
C SER A 340 11.05 -6.63 -10.16
N VAL A 341 10.07 -7.36 -9.62
CA VAL A 341 8.94 -7.91 -10.37
C VAL A 341 7.65 -7.73 -9.57
N ALA A 342 6.51 -7.90 -10.21
CA ALA A 342 5.23 -8.00 -9.52
C ALA A 342 4.82 -9.45 -9.37
N ALA A 343 4.37 -9.84 -8.18
CA ALA A 343 3.81 -11.17 -7.93
C ALA A 343 2.73 -11.49 -8.98
N ASN A 344 2.84 -12.64 -9.61
CA ASN A 344 1.95 -13.07 -10.71
C ASN A 344 1.74 -12.03 -11.83
N GLY A 345 2.68 -11.14 -12.03
CA GLY A 345 2.58 -10.07 -13.03
C GLY A 345 1.55 -9.00 -12.69
N GLY A 346 1.25 -8.77 -11.42
CA GLY A 346 0.38 -7.69 -10.94
C GLY A 346 -0.99 -8.15 -10.46
N CYS A 347 -2.04 -7.37 -10.73
CA CYS A 347 -3.40 -7.73 -10.33
C CYS A 347 -3.83 -9.05 -10.97
N SER A 348 -4.25 -10.01 -10.15
CA SER A 348 -4.52 -11.38 -10.59
C SER A 348 -6.02 -11.69 -10.64
N ALA A 349 -6.49 -12.16 -11.80
CA ALA A 349 -7.86 -12.62 -11.98
C ALA A 349 -8.16 -13.93 -11.21
N CYS A 350 -7.14 -14.76 -10.90
CA CYS A 350 -7.36 -16.01 -10.17
C CYS A 350 -7.85 -15.80 -8.72
N ILE A 351 -7.62 -14.61 -8.15
CA ILE A 351 -8.16 -14.24 -6.84
C ILE A 351 -9.62 -13.81 -6.95
N SER A 352 -10.03 -13.26 -8.10
CA SER A 352 -11.42 -12.83 -8.34
C SER A 352 -12.39 -14.00 -8.18
N ASP A 353 -12.09 -15.15 -8.77
CA ASP A 353 -12.93 -16.35 -8.67
C ASP A 353 -13.06 -16.85 -7.24
N ALA A 354 -11.94 -16.84 -6.49
CA ALA A 354 -11.94 -17.19 -5.07
C ALA A 354 -12.70 -16.14 -4.22
N TRP A 355 -12.67 -14.87 -4.61
CA TRP A 355 -13.41 -13.81 -3.95
C TRP A 355 -14.93 -13.98 -4.13
N ASP A 356 -15.38 -14.27 -5.33
CA ASP A 356 -16.81 -14.42 -5.65
C ASP A 356 -17.42 -15.64 -4.96
N GLU A 357 -16.66 -16.74 -4.82
CA GLU A 357 -17.08 -17.93 -4.05
C GLU A 357 -17.17 -17.70 -2.54
N LEU A 358 -16.38 -16.79 -1.99
CA LEU A 358 -16.13 -16.68 -0.56
C LEU A 358 -16.37 -15.27 0.02
N GLY A 359 -16.70 -14.32 -0.82
CA GLY A 359 -17.03 -12.92 -0.65
C GLY A 359 -16.81 -12.29 0.73
N TYR A 360 -17.71 -12.57 1.69
CA TYR A 360 -17.61 -11.99 3.03
C TYR A 360 -16.49 -12.59 3.91
N ARG A 361 -15.94 -13.75 3.55
CA ARG A 361 -14.94 -14.47 4.36
C ARG A 361 -13.51 -14.02 4.06
N MET A 362 -13.30 -13.36 2.93
CA MET A 362 -11.99 -12.82 2.53
C MET A 362 -11.62 -11.52 3.26
N SER A 363 -12.59 -10.82 3.84
CA SER A 363 -12.34 -9.69 4.74
C SER A 363 -11.67 -10.11 6.07
N ILE A 364 -11.49 -11.42 6.28
CA ILE A 364 -10.96 -12.00 7.52
C ILE A 364 -9.44 -12.23 7.45
N LEU A 365 -8.82 -12.24 6.24
CA LEU A 365 -7.36 -12.32 6.18
C LEU A 365 -6.79 -11.02 6.78
N PRO A 366 -6.09 -11.08 7.92
CA PRO A 366 -5.48 -9.89 8.47
C PRO A 366 -4.60 -9.23 7.42
N ALA A 367 -4.80 -7.94 7.21
CA ALA A 367 -4.08 -7.20 6.16
C ALA A 367 -2.55 -7.22 6.36
N GLU A 368 -2.08 -7.52 7.58
CA GLU A 368 -0.67 -7.73 7.89
C GLU A 368 -0.04 -8.88 7.10
N ALA A 369 -0.83 -9.90 6.72
CA ALA A 369 -0.34 -11.02 5.91
C ALA A 369 0.30 -10.58 4.59
N PHE A 370 -0.25 -9.53 3.97
CA PHE A 370 0.25 -9.02 2.71
C PHE A 370 1.65 -8.38 2.80
N PHE A 371 2.06 -8.04 4.01
CA PHE A 371 3.37 -7.44 4.29
C PHE A 371 4.37 -8.46 4.87
N SER A 372 3.93 -9.69 5.16
CA SER A 372 4.76 -10.72 5.76
C SER A 372 5.71 -11.36 4.75
N SER A 373 6.88 -11.78 5.24
CA SER A 373 7.84 -12.60 4.47
C SER A 373 7.42 -14.07 4.45
N CYS A 374 6.73 -14.52 5.51
CA CYS A 374 6.09 -15.84 5.59
C CYS A 374 4.87 -15.76 6.50
N VAL A 375 3.82 -16.50 6.16
CA VAL A 375 2.60 -16.59 6.97
C VAL A 375 2.45 -17.99 7.53
N PHE A 376 2.31 -18.10 8.85
CA PHE A 376 2.01 -19.35 9.51
C PHE A 376 0.52 -19.44 9.85
N LEU A 377 -0.20 -20.29 9.14
CA LEU A 377 -1.64 -20.51 9.28
C LEU A 377 -1.93 -21.57 10.34
N VAL A 378 -2.80 -21.26 11.28
CA VAL A 378 -3.27 -22.17 12.35
C VAL A 378 -4.80 -22.16 12.43
N GLU A 379 -5.40 -23.20 13.03
CA GLU A 379 -6.87 -23.32 13.06
C GLU A 379 -7.55 -22.26 13.91
N GLY A 380 -6.97 -21.94 15.08
CA GLY A 380 -7.64 -21.11 16.05
C GLY A 380 -6.72 -20.33 16.99
N PRO A 381 -7.33 -19.54 17.90
CA PRO A 381 -6.59 -18.69 18.84
C PRO A 381 -5.70 -19.46 19.82
N SER A 382 -6.03 -20.74 20.13
CA SER A 382 -5.24 -21.58 21.04
C SER A 382 -3.86 -21.86 20.45
N GLU A 383 -3.85 -22.26 19.18
CA GLU A 383 -2.63 -22.53 18.41
C GLU A 383 -1.80 -21.26 18.23
N LYS A 384 -2.45 -20.12 17.90
CA LYS A 384 -1.75 -18.85 17.76
C LYS A 384 -1.01 -18.49 19.05
N LEU A 385 -1.68 -18.50 20.19
CA LEU A 385 -1.06 -18.23 21.50
C LEU A 385 0.10 -19.18 21.80
N PHE A 386 -0.09 -20.47 21.50
CA PHE A 386 0.94 -21.49 21.72
C PHE A 386 2.19 -21.21 20.89
N TYR A 387 2.03 -20.97 19.59
CA TYR A 387 3.15 -20.77 18.67
C TYR A 387 3.86 -19.44 18.86
N GLU A 388 3.16 -18.40 19.26
CA GLU A 388 3.79 -17.12 19.64
C GLU A 388 4.70 -17.29 20.87
N GLU A 389 4.22 -17.98 21.92
CA GLU A 389 5.04 -18.24 23.11
C GLU A 389 6.17 -19.25 22.82
N LEU A 390 5.89 -20.31 22.04
CA LEU A 390 6.92 -21.29 21.65
C LEU A 390 8.06 -20.62 20.87
N ALA A 391 7.77 -19.72 19.95
CA ALA A 391 8.77 -18.97 19.19
C ALA A 391 9.71 -18.20 20.14
N ILE A 392 9.13 -17.49 21.13
CA ILE A 392 9.92 -16.76 22.13
C ILE A 392 10.85 -17.71 22.90
N GLN A 393 10.35 -18.86 23.36
CA GLN A 393 11.14 -19.81 24.14
C GLN A 393 12.20 -20.56 23.33
N LEU A 394 12.01 -20.67 22.02
CA LEU A 394 13.00 -21.20 21.07
C LEU A 394 14.01 -20.15 20.60
N GLY A 395 13.86 -18.88 21.02
CA GLY A 395 14.72 -17.78 20.57
C GLY A 395 14.48 -17.37 19.12
N ILE A 396 13.28 -17.68 18.59
CA ILE A 396 12.85 -17.26 17.25
C ILE A 396 12.13 -15.93 17.36
N ASP A 397 12.74 -14.88 16.86
CA ASP A 397 12.14 -13.55 16.77
C ASP A 397 11.27 -13.47 15.50
N LEU A 398 9.95 -13.61 15.68
CA LEU A 398 8.97 -13.59 14.59
C LEU A 398 8.93 -12.25 13.87
N ASP A 399 9.06 -11.15 14.61
CA ASP A 399 9.05 -9.80 14.04
C ASP A 399 10.33 -9.56 13.21
N PHE A 400 11.50 -9.98 13.71
CA PHE A 400 12.75 -9.91 12.96
C PHE A 400 12.67 -10.66 11.62
N HIS A 401 12.07 -11.85 11.64
CA HIS A 401 11.88 -12.65 10.43
C HIS A 401 10.68 -12.23 9.60
N ASN A 402 9.88 -11.26 10.07
CA ASN A 402 8.64 -10.82 9.45
C ASN A 402 7.68 -12.00 9.15
N ILE A 403 7.52 -12.87 10.17
CA ILE A 403 6.61 -14.03 10.13
C ILE A 403 5.34 -13.69 10.91
N SER A 404 4.19 -13.75 10.26
CA SER A 404 2.89 -13.56 10.93
C SER A 404 2.19 -14.90 11.19
N ILE A 405 1.73 -15.13 12.43
CA ILE A 405 0.91 -16.29 12.79
C ILE A 405 -0.56 -15.90 12.73
N LEU A 406 -1.31 -16.51 11.81
CA LEU A 406 -2.71 -16.18 11.56
C LEU A 406 -3.64 -17.33 11.89
N SER A 407 -4.66 -17.06 12.71
CA SER A 407 -5.79 -17.95 12.93
C SER A 407 -6.79 -17.83 11.78
N VAL A 408 -7.13 -18.97 11.15
CA VAL A 408 -8.12 -19.01 10.06
C VAL A 408 -9.54 -19.27 10.55
N ASP A 409 -9.75 -19.34 11.87
CA ASP A 409 -11.04 -19.57 12.55
C ASP A 409 -11.85 -20.71 11.93
N GLY A 410 -11.19 -21.85 11.77
CA GLY A 410 -11.74 -23.09 11.22
C GLY A 410 -10.90 -23.70 10.11
N ILE A 411 -11.55 -24.38 9.16
CA ILE A 411 -10.90 -25.27 8.19
C ILE A 411 -10.68 -24.66 6.79
N GLN A 412 -10.76 -23.34 6.65
CA GLN A 412 -10.77 -22.67 5.33
C GLN A 412 -9.37 -22.33 4.79
N PHE A 413 -8.37 -23.09 5.16
CA PHE A 413 -6.98 -22.91 4.72
C PHE A 413 -6.81 -22.73 3.21
N LYS A 414 -7.61 -23.44 2.39
CA LYS A 414 -7.52 -23.41 0.94
C LYS A 414 -7.71 -22.01 0.35
N VAL A 415 -8.52 -21.16 1.00
CA VAL A 415 -8.75 -19.79 0.54
C VAL A 415 -7.54 -18.94 0.84
N TYR A 416 -7.04 -19.06 2.07
CA TYR A 416 -5.87 -18.30 2.51
C TYR A 416 -4.64 -18.69 1.69
N SER A 417 -4.37 -19.99 1.49
CA SER A 417 -3.24 -20.44 0.69
C SER A 417 -3.31 -19.94 -0.75
N LYS A 418 -4.48 -19.98 -1.41
CA LYS A 418 -4.65 -19.45 -2.77
C LYS A 418 -4.30 -17.96 -2.87
N ILE A 419 -4.67 -17.14 -1.87
CA ILE A 419 -4.34 -15.71 -1.88
C ILE A 419 -2.84 -15.53 -1.65
N LEU A 420 -2.26 -16.25 -0.70
CA LEU A 420 -0.84 -16.18 -0.39
C LEU A 420 0.00 -16.65 -1.59
N ASP A 421 -0.41 -17.72 -2.27
CA ASP A 421 0.22 -18.20 -3.50
C ASP A 421 0.14 -17.16 -4.62
N ALA A 422 -1.02 -16.53 -4.79
CA ALA A 422 -1.21 -15.48 -5.79
C ALA A 422 -0.39 -14.21 -5.51
N MET A 423 -0.06 -13.96 -4.24
CA MET A 423 0.82 -12.86 -3.81
C MET A 423 2.28 -13.29 -3.68
N GLU A 424 2.60 -14.55 -4.01
CA GLU A 424 3.94 -15.13 -3.82
C GLU A 424 4.46 -14.93 -2.40
N ILE A 425 3.58 -15.13 -1.40
CA ILE A 425 3.92 -15.08 0.01
C ILE A 425 4.10 -16.53 0.50
N PRO A 426 5.30 -16.92 0.90
CA PRO A 426 5.54 -18.22 1.49
C PRO A 426 4.62 -18.45 2.70
N TRP A 427 4.12 -19.65 2.84
CA TRP A 427 3.26 -20.00 3.96
C TRP A 427 3.56 -21.38 4.54
N VAL A 428 3.26 -21.50 5.82
CA VAL A 428 3.29 -22.76 6.58
C VAL A 428 1.92 -22.95 7.20
N LEU A 429 1.51 -24.19 7.38
CA LEU A 429 0.20 -24.52 7.93
C LEU A 429 0.32 -25.63 8.96
N ARG A 430 -0.44 -25.52 10.06
CA ARG A 430 -0.71 -26.64 10.96
C ARG A 430 -2.20 -26.80 11.19
N THR A 431 -2.67 -28.05 11.13
CA THR A 431 -4.10 -28.42 11.27
C THR A 431 -4.26 -29.72 12.05
N ASP A 432 -5.45 -29.92 12.62
CA ASP A 432 -5.78 -31.09 13.41
C ASP A 432 -6.11 -32.32 12.53
N ASN A 433 -5.87 -33.51 13.06
CA ASN A 433 -6.15 -34.82 12.41
C ASN A 433 -7.60 -35.24 12.67
N ASP A 434 -8.53 -34.46 12.13
CA ASP A 434 -9.96 -34.72 12.29
C ASP A 434 -10.43 -35.93 11.50
N VAL A 435 -11.27 -36.75 12.15
CA VAL A 435 -12.01 -37.85 11.51
C VAL A 435 -13.51 -37.61 11.72
N SER A 436 -14.26 -37.50 10.65
CA SER A 436 -15.71 -37.23 10.71
C SER A 436 -16.53 -38.19 9.85
N GLY A 437 -17.80 -38.37 10.22
CA GLY A 437 -18.75 -39.17 9.45
C GLY A 437 -19.05 -38.59 8.08
N ILE A 438 -19.26 -39.43 7.09
CA ILE A 438 -19.69 -39.07 5.75
C ILE A 438 -21.21 -38.95 5.75
N LYS A 439 -21.74 -37.84 5.26
CA LYS A 439 -23.19 -37.62 5.16
C LYS A 439 -23.84 -38.76 4.38
N ASN A 440 -24.89 -39.34 4.95
CA ASN A 440 -25.62 -40.48 4.38
C ASN A 440 -24.80 -41.77 4.19
N SER A 441 -23.73 -42.00 4.98
CA SER A 441 -22.92 -43.20 4.98
C SER A 441 -22.63 -43.64 6.41
N VAL A 442 -22.38 -44.95 6.60
CA VAL A 442 -21.86 -45.49 7.86
C VAL A 442 -20.35 -45.28 7.99
N ASN A 443 -19.69 -44.87 6.92
CA ASN A 443 -18.24 -44.70 6.89
C ASN A 443 -17.82 -43.34 7.41
N LYS A 444 -16.57 -43.25 7.81
CA LYS A 444 -15.88 -42.03 8.20
C LYS A 444 -14.80 -41.66 7.18
N ARG A 445 -14.43 -40.40 7.20
CA ARG A 445 -13.34 -39.86 6.39
C ARG A 445 -12.32 -39.15 7.27
N ALA A 446 -11.05 -39.38 6.99
CA ALA A 446 -9.95 -38.65 7.62
C ALA A 446 -9.90 -37.22 7.03
N VAL A 447 -10.71 -36.32 7.59
CA VAL A 447 -10.92 -34.97 7.03
C VAL A 447 -9.65 -34.12 7.14
N GLY A 448 -8.94 -34.18 8.28
CA GLY A 448 -7.67 -33.51 8.47
C GLY A 448 -6.61 -33.94 7.47
N ILE A 449 -6.42 -35.25 7.31
CA ILE A 449 -5.49 -35.84 6.32
C ILE A 449 -5.86 -35.41 4.89
N ASN A 450 -7.13 -35.57 4.50
CA ASN A 450 -7.57 -35.23 3.15
C ASN A 450 -7.45 -33.73 2.86
N ARG A 451 -7.65 -32.87 3.86
CA ARG A 451 -7.40 -31.44 3.80
C ARG A 451 -5.94 -31.16 3.43
N CYS A 452 -5.01 -31.76 4.17
CA CYS A 452 -3.57 -31.63 3.93
C CYS A 452 -3.15 -32.15 2.56
N LEU A 453 -3.60 -33.34 2.17
CA LEU A 453 -3.31 -33.95 0.87
C LEU A 453 -3.83 -33.06 -0.28
N SER A 454 -5.06 -32.55 -0.16
CA SER A 454 -5.65 -31.64 -1.15
C SER A 454 -4.87 -30.33 -1.30
N LEU A 455 -4.36 -29.76 -0.19
CA LEU A 455 -3.53 -28.57 -0.21
C LEU A 455 -2.15 -28.83 -0.82
N ALA A 456 -1.61 -30.02 -0.62
CA ALA A 456 -0.36 -30.46 -1.24
C ALA A 456 -0.53 -30.90 -2.72
N GLY A 457 -1.74 -30.84 -3.30
CA GLY A 457 -2.01 -31.31 -4.65
C GLY A 457 -1.98 -32.84 -4.80
N LEU A 458 -2.11 -33.59 -3.69
CA LEU A 458 -2.06 -35.04 -3.64
C LEU A 458 -3.48 -35.66 -3.63
N ALA A 459 -3.58 -36.92 -4.00
CA ALA A 459 -4.85 -37.65 -3.99
C ALA A 459 -5.33 -37.90 -2.56
N ASN A 460 -6.64 -37.79 -2.33
CA ASN A 460 -7.27 -38.06 -1.04
C ASN A 460 -7.06 -39.53 -0.59
N GLY A 461 -6.98 -39.74 0.71
CA GLY A 461 -6.95 -41.06 1.33
C GLY A 461 -8.30 -41.77 1.23
N PRO A 462 -8.33 -43.07 1.59
CA PRO A 462 -9.53 -43.88 1.55
C PRO A 462 -10.57 -43.45 2.60
N ASP A 463 -11.80 -43.93 2.43
CA ASP A 463 -12.82 -43.87 3.47
C ASP A 463 -12.61 -45.03 4.47
N TYR A 464 -13.00 -44.80 5.72
CA TYR A 464 -12.75 -45.69 6.86
C TYR A 464 -14.05 -46.19 7.48
N THR A 465 -13.96 -47.19 8.34
CA THR A 465 -15.10 -47.72 9.09
C THR A 465 -15.64 -46.70 10.11
N SER A 466 -16.87 -46.92 10.56
CA SER A 466 -17.55 -46.04 11.55
C SER A 466 -16.84 -45.95 12.90
N THR A 467 -15.97 -46.91 13.24
CA THR A 467 -15.23 -46.96 14.51
C THR A 467 -13.88 -46.25 14.44
N THR A 468 -13.35 -45.97 13.25
CA THR A 468 -12.02 -45.38 13.08
C THR A 468 -11.92 -44.01 13.75
N THR A 469 -10.84 -43.80 14.48
CA THR A 469 -10.47 -42.56 15.17
C THR A 469 -9.15 -42.00 14.64
N SER A 470 -8.82 -40.76 14.96
CA SER A 470 -7.51 -40.16 14.64
C SER A 470 -6.34 -40.95 15.22
N LYS A 471 -6.54 -41.54 16.41
CA LYS A 471 -5.55 -42.42 17.06
C LYS A 471 -5.27 -43.68 16.23
N ASP A 472 -6.29 -44.33 15.67
CA ASP A 472 -6.11 -45.52 14.82
C ASP A 472 -5.30 -45.19 13.56
N LEU A 473 -5.44 -43.98 13.01
CA LEU A 473 -4.64 -43.51 11.87
C LEU A 473 -3.17 -43.27 12.24
N VAL A 474 -2.89 -42.88 13.49
CA VAL A 474 -1.53 -42.79 14.02
C VAL A 474 -0.94 -44.16 14.24
N ASP A 475 -1.68 -45.04 14.91
CA ASP A 475 -1.24 -46.40 15.28
C ASP A 475 -1.01 -47.28 14.04
N SER A 476 -1.77 -47.07 12.97
CA SER A 476 -1.57 -47.77 11.68
C SER A 476 -0.37 -47.26 10.86
N GLY A 477 0.26 -46.16 11.28
CA GLY A 477 1.35 -45.53 10.55
C GLY A 477 0.90 -44.63 9.37
N PHE A 478 -0.40 -44.57 9.08
CA PHE A 478 -0.91 -43.75 7.96
C PHE A 478 -0.67 -42.25 8.17
N TRP A 479 -0.87 -41.75 9.42
CA TRP A 479 -0.50 -40.39 9.79
C TRP A 479 0.97 -40.09 9.47
N LYS A 480 1.90 -41.00 9.84
CA LYS A 480 3.34 -40.78 9.62
C LYS A 480 3.68 -40.73 8.15
N THR A 481 3.16 -41.68 7.36
CA THR A 481 3.37 -41.70 5.91
C THR A 481 2.84 -40.41 5.25
N THR A 482 1.66 -39.93 5.67
CA THR A 482 1.09 -38.70 5.18
C THR A 482 1.95 -37.50 5.59
N SER A 483 2.36 -37.39 6.86
CA SER A 483 3.21 -36.31 7.36
C SER A 483 4.52 -36.21 6.59
N ASP A 484 5.17 -37.33 6.29
CA ASP A 484 6.42 -37.35 5.53
C ASP A 484 6.23 -36.83 4.07
N GLN A 485 5.03 -36.99 3.50
CA GLN A 485 4.68 -36.50 2.18
C GLN A 485 4.37 -34.98 2.16
N ILE A 486 3.66 -34.47 3.19
CA ILE A 486 3.15 -33.10 3.21
C ILE A 486 4.10 -32.10 3.87
N ASN A 487 4.95 -32.51 4.82
CA ASN A 487 5.86 -31.63 5.52
C ASN A 487 6.81 -30.83 4.59
N PRO A 488 7.35 -31.42 3.50
CA PRO A 488 8.14 -30.67 2.53
C PRO A 488 7.40 -29.49 1.87
N HIS A 489 6.07 -29.57 1.82
CA HIS A 489 5.20 -28.49 1.30
C HIS A 489 4.82 -27.46 2.35
N GLY A 490 5.43 -27.47 3.55
CA GLY A 490 5.09 -26.55 4.63
C GLY A 490 3.77 -26.88 5.35
N ILE A 491 3.22 -28.05 5.14
CA ILE A 491 1.94 -28.49 5.71
C ILE A 491 2.22 -29.49 6.83
N PHE A 492 1.73 -29.19 8.03
CA PHE A 492 1.96 -30.01 9.23
C PHE A 492 0.63 -30.49 9.81
N LEU A 493 0.54 -31.77 10.07
CA LEU A 493 -0.64 -32.42 10.62
C LEU A 493 -0.39 -32.85 12.06
N SER A 494 -1.24 -32.43 12.99
CA SER A 494 -1.24 -32.94 14.37
C SER A 494 -1.41 -34.46 14.36
N LYS A 495 -0.91 -35.14 15.38
CA LYS A 495 -1.26 -36.56 15.56
C LYS A 495 -2.75 -36.72 15.86
N ILE A 496 -3.26 -35.88 16.73
CA ILE A 496 -4.70 -35.74 17.04
C ILE A 496 -5.09 -34.28 16.93
N ASP A 497 -4.72 -33.48 17.91
CA ASP A 497 -4.88 -32.03 18.00
C ASP A 497 -3.70 -31.42 18.78
N LEU A 498 -3.68 -30.08 18.95
CA LEU A 498 -2.61 -29.39 19.66
C LEU A 498 -2.47 -29.88 21.12
N GLU A 499 -3.58 -30.04 21.82
CA GLU A 499 -3.60 -30.37 23.24
C GLU A 499 -3.09 -31.80 23.47
N ALA A 500 -3.44 -32.74 22.58
CA ALA A 500 -2.94 -34.10 22.63
C ALA A 500 -1.46 -34.21 22.26
N ASP A 501 -1.00 -33.45 21.27
CA ASP A 501 0.41 -33.41 20.89
C ASP A 501 1.26 -32.77 22.00
N LEU A 502 0.74 -31.74 22.68
CA LEU A 502 1.37 -31.12 23.84
C LEU A 502 1.50 -32.14 25.01
N ALA A 503 0.49 -32.97 25.23
CA ALA A 503 0.52 -34.00 26.23
C ALA A 503 1.60 -35.09 25.94
N LEU A 504 1.98 -35.30 24.69
CA LEU A 504 3.06 -36.22 24.33
C LEU A 504 4.45 -35.62 24.59
N GLU A 505 4.60 -34.31 24.40
CA GLU A 505 5.90 -33.65 24.54
C GLU A 505 6.13 -33.08 25.97
N LEU A 506 5.07 -32.62 26.67
CA LEU A 506 5.11 -32.07 28.02
C LEU A 506 4.08 -32.71 28.96
N PRO A 507 4.12 -34.05 29.17
CA PRO A 507 3.11 -34.76 29.96
C PRO A 507 3.10 -34.34 31.45
N ASN A 508 4.25 -34.13 32.06
CA ASN A 508 4.36 -33.82 33.48
C ASN A 508 3.83 -32.41 33.79
N GLU A 509 4.14 -31.44 32.93
CA GLU A 509 3.69 -30.05 33.03
C GLU A 509 2.16 -29.97 32.87
N LEU A 510 1.61 -30.76 31.92
CA LEU A 510 0.18 -30.77 31.69
C LEU A 510 -0.59 -31.43 32.85
N LEU A 511 -0.08 -32.55 33.40
CA LEU A 511 -0.66 -33.20 34.58
C LEU A 511 -0.62 -32.26 35.80
N THR A 512 0.51 -31.60 36.03
CA THR A 512 0.68 -30.67 37.14
C THR A 512 -0.28 -29.47 37.00
N TYR A 513 -0.36 -28.87 35.82
CA TYR A 513 -1.26 -27.77 35.55
C TYR A 513 -2.74 -28.12 35.71
N SER A 514 -3.15 -29.26 35.16
CA SER A 514 -4.56 -29.68 35.21
C SER A 514 -5.00 -30.23 36.56
N GLY A 515 -4.06 -30.62 37.43
CA GLY A 515 -4.33 -31.33 38.68
C GLY A 515 -4.95 -32.73 38.48
N LYS A 516 -4.75 -33.33 37.31
CA LYS A 516 -5.25 -34.65 36.95
C LYS A 516 -4.17 -35.71 37.13
N THR A 517 -4.60 -36.94 37.33
CA THR A 517 -3.72 -38.12 37.44
C THR A 517 -3.61 -38.88 36.14
N ASP A 518 -4.59 -38.73 35.24
CA ASP A 518 -4.61 -39.33 33.92
C ASP A 518 -4.38 -38.30 32.83
N ILE A 519 -3.53 -38.63 31.85
CA ILE A 519 -3.13 -37.69 30.79
C ILE A 519 -4.30 -37.38 29.83
N ASN A 520 -5.19 -38.34 29.58
CA ASN A 520 -6.34 -38.07 28.71
C ASN A 520 -7.34 -37.13 29.38
N ASP A 521 -7.49 -37.20 30.71
CA ASP A 521 -8.32 -36.25 31.45
C ASP A 521 -7.68 -34.88 31.52
N ALA A 522 -6.35 -34.79 31.56
CA ALA A 522 -5.62 -33.53 31.46
C ALA A 522 -5.79 -32.86 30.07
N VAL A 523 -5.73 -33.67 29.00
CA VAL A 523 -6.02 -33.19 27.63
C VAL A 523 -7.44 -32.68 27.52
N LYS A 524 -8.46 -33.45 27.96
CA LYS A 524 -9.86 -32.98 27.98
C LYS A 524 -10.06 -31.72 28.82
N TYR A 525 -9.33 -31.62 29.94
CA TYR A 525 -9.35 -30.41 30.74
C TYR A 525 -8.87 -29.21 29.92
N LEU A 526 -7.74 -29.28 29.20
CA LEU A 526 -7.22 -28.23 28.37
C LEU A 526 -8.19 -27.86 27.22
N GLN A 527 -8.70 -28.86 26.49
CA GLN A 527 -9.65 -28.72 25.37
C GLN A 527 -10.97 -28.04 25.77
N SER A 528 -11.46 -28.17 27.01
CA SER A 528 -12.79 -27.69 27.40
C SER A 528 -12.93 -26.16 27.42
N LYS A 529 -11.82 -25.39 27.47
CA LYS A 529 -11.76 -23.93 27.32
C LYS A 529 -10.50 -23.52 26.58
N LYS A 530 -10.29 -24.10 25.40
CA LYS A 530 -9.06 -24.08 24.56
C LYS A 530 -8.16 -22.84 24.81
N ALA A 531 -8.48 -21.70 24.25
CA ALA A 531 -7.61 -20.51 24.31
C ALA A 531 -7.37 -19.96 25.73
N ILE A 532 -8.39 -20.01 26.62
CA ILE A 532 -8.26 -19.50 27.99
C ILE A 532 -7.27 -20.38 28.76
N ARG A 533 -7.45 -21.70 28.70
CA ARG A 533 -6.58 -22.63 29.43
C ARG A 533 -5.21 -22.77 28.82
N MET A 534 -5.10 -22.64 27.50
CA MET A 534 -3.81 -22.56 26.85
C MET A 534 -3.00 -21.37 27.36
N ARG A 535 -3.60 -20.18 27.40
CA ARG A 535 -2.94 -18.98 27.95
C ARG A 535 -2.50 -19.20 29.41
N ASP A 536 -3.37 -19.78 30.23
CA ASP A 536 -3.07 -20.02 31.65
C ASP A 536 -1.95 -21.09 31.78
N PHE A 537 -1.99 -22.16 30.99
CA PHE A 537 -0.94 -23.18 30.94
C PHE A 537 0.41 -22.58 30.56
N LEU A 538 0.44 -21.81 29.47
CA LEU A 538 1.64 -21.14 28.97
C LEU A 538 2.23 -20.20 30.01
N SER A 539 1.39 -19.43 30.73
CA SER A 539 1.87 -18.50 31.76
C SER A 539 2.63 -19.18 32.90
N GLN A 540 2.29 -20.45 33.21
CA GLN A 540 2.90 -21.22 34.29
C GLN A 540 4.08 -22.09 33.83
N ASN A 541 4.16 -22.46 32.55
CA ASN A 541 5.09 -23.45 32.02
C ASN A 541 5.98 -22.94 30.87
N LYS A 542 6.18 -21.63 30.77
CA LYS A 542 6.98 -21.01 29.67
C LYS A 542 8.32 -21.70 29.46
N ASN A 543 9.09 -21.86 30.52
CA ASN A 543 10.46 -22.41 30.44
C ASN A 543 10.51 -23.87 29.96
N ALA A 544 9.44 -24.65 30.16
CA ALA A 544 9.36 -26.03 29.70
C ALA A 544 9.24 -26.14 28.16
N LEU A 545 8.72 -25.10 27.50
CA LEU A 545 8.58 -25.07 26.05
C LEU A 545 9.93 -25.14 25.31
N ALA A 546 11.01 -24.69 25.91
CA ALA A 546 12.34 -24.85 25.32
C ALA A 546 12.72 -26.33 25.09
N GLY A 547 12.17 -27.26 25.90
CA GLY A 547 12.35 -28.71 25.73
C GLY A 547 11.68 -29.31 24.49
N VAL A 548 10.77 -28.56 23.84
CA VAL A 548 10.02 -29.00 22.65
C VAL A 548 10.77 -28.74 21.34
N SER A 549 11.97 -28.15 21.42
CA SER A 549 12.75 -27.67 20.24
C SER A 549 13.00 -28.73 19.16
N GLY A 550 13.14 -29.99 19.53
CA GLY A 550 13.34 -31.12 18.60
C GLY A 550 12.06 -31.89 18.27
N GLY A 551 10.91 -31.51 18.83
CA GLY A 551 9.64 -32.20 18.70
C GLY A 551 8.84 -31.85 17.44
N GLU A 552 7.73 -32.55 17.28
CA GLU A 552 6.80 -32.32 16.16
C GLU A 552 6.14 -30.93 16.25
N LEU A 553 5.96 -30.41 17.47
CA LEU A 553 5.37 -29.11 17.70
C LEU A 553 6.24 -27.93 17.20
N ALA A 554 7.57 -28.07 17.24
CA ALA A 554 8.48 -27.02 16.80
C ALA A 554 8.71 -26.98 15.27
N LYS A 555 8.46 -28.10 14.56
CA LYS A 555 8.74 -28.23 13.12
C LYS A 555 8.14 -27.13 12.26
N PRO A 556 6.85 -26.71 12.43
CA PRO A 556 6.27 -25.66 11.63
C PRO A 556 7.02 -24.32 11.75
N LEU A 557 7.43 -23.92 12.98
CA LEU A 557 8.21 -22.71 13.22
C LEU A 557 9.58 -22.76 12.54
N HIS A 558 10.30 -23.87 12.71
CA HIS A 558 11.60 -24.05 12.04
C HIS A 558 11.48 -24.03 10.53
N HIS A 559 10.40 -24.60 9.98
CA HIS A 559 10.14 -24.55 8.53
C HIS A 559 9.85 -23.12 8.06
N ALA A 560 9.05 -22.34 8.81
CA ALA A 560 8.76 -20.95 8.50
C ALA A 560 10.04 -20.09 8.47
N VAL A 561 10.91 -20.24 9.48
CA VAL A 561 12.21 -19.54 9.53
C VAL A 561 13.10 -19.93 8.33
N LYS A 562 13.11 -21.21 7.97
CA LYS A 562 13.87 -21.69 6.80
C LYS A 562 13.39 -21.07 5.49
N LEU A 563 12.08 -20.89 5.30
CA LEU A 563 11.51 -20.28 4.10
C LEU A 563 11.89 -18.79 3.96
N VAL A 564 12.03 -18.07 5.07
CA VAL A 564 12.45 -16.66 5.06
C VAL A 564 13.95 -16.50 4.84
N GLY A 565 14.76 -17.49 5.24
CA GLY A 565 16.23 -17.44 5.10
C GLY A 565 16.75 -17.95 3.76
N GLN A 566 15.88 -18.37 2.87
CA GLN A 566 16.18 -18.74 1.48
C GLN A 566 15.90 -17.58 0.53
#